data_f0bc429ef70adbfe4bc2423050a56c77
#
_entry.id   f0bc429ef70adbfe4bc2423050a56c77
#
_cell.length_a   1.000
_cell.length_b   1.000
_cell.length_c   1.000
_cell.angle_alpha   90.00
_cell.angle_beta   90.00
_cell.angle_gamma   90.00
#
_symmetry.space_group_name_H-M   'P 1'
#
loop_
_entity.id
_entity.type
_entity.pdbx_description
1 polymer ?
#
loop_
_entity_poly.entity_id
_entity_poly.type
_entity_poly.pdbx_seq_one_letter_code
_entity_poly.pdbx_strand_id
1 'polypeptide(L)'
;MSQRDAVRLADQASFGPTEALVTSIKAKGATAWVTEQMALKNSSYTSGKGGEIHQFTGSGDFCTGKGDDCWRDYYSTEPLLWDFYRNAVNQPDQLRQRVAFALQQIVVINNLDVSGNYGFRNYYNVLLRESLGNYRQVLKKVILSPVMGDFLNNANNDKDAPNENFARELLQLFSIGTCELNANGTLKGSACTPTYTNEAVRSYAYALTGWTYPAGGATSYGCYPTGANCRYYGGANDGDMVPVAKYHDTTVRPLLNGYTVAAGQTAPQALETVLDSVITHPNTAPFIGKQLIQHLVSSNPSPAYVGRVAAAFTSGKYLSFGTGQRGDLAATVAAVLLDAEARGDSVARSGGKLREPVQMFTGVLRGLNGATDGDALSWWWGETMREHVFRPPSVFNFYPPDYPVAGTALVGPTFGIHNANTALARLNFLTYLLDWGGTPAANSGVPSPVGTLVNLNAFVTDAADANVLVDRISMLALGNTLPTAARTEVVKAVSWWTASTDATNWKVNRVKAAAYLIYGSPHYQVQR
;
A
#
# COMPACT_ATOMS: atom_id res chain seq x y z
N MET A 1 17.01 -16.45 15.95
CA MET A 1 16.06 -15.33 15.91
C MET A 1 15.20 -15.39 17.15
N SER A 2 15.01 -14.28 17.87
CA SER A 2 14.13 -14.23 19.04
C SER A 2 12.65 -14.30 18.61
N GLN A 3 11.78 -14.66 19.55
CA GLN A 3 10.32 -14.63 19.31
C GLN A 3 9.84 -13.23 18.98
N ARG A 4 10.34 -12.24 19.70
CA ARG A 4 10.00 -10.82 19.51
C ARG A 4 10.38 -10.31 18.13
N ASP A 5 11.58 -10.64 17.65
CA ASP A 5 12.03 -10.23 16.31
C ASP A 5 11.26 -10.96 15.20
N ALA A 6 10.83 -12.22 15.44
CA ALA A 6 9.98 -12.94 14.50
C ALA A 6 8.59 -12.31 14.37
N VAL A 7 7.97 -11.89 15.48
CA VAL A 7 6.69 -11.16 15.47
C VAL A 7 6.85 -9.82 14.76
N ARG A 8 7.95 -9.09 15.04
CA ARG A 8 8.24 -7.82 14.38
C ARG A 8 8.38 -7.98 12.87
N LEU A 9 9.12 -8.99 12.41
CA LEU A 9 9.24 -9.25 10.97
C LEU A 9 7.88 -9.61 10.35
N ALA A 10 7.07 -10.43 11.02
CA ALA A 10 5.72 -10.73 10.58
C ALA A 10 4.86 -9.47 10.44
N ASP A 11 4.96 -8.53 11.38
CA ASP A 11 4.23 -7.28 11.40
C ASP A 11 4.67 -6.31 10.28
N GLN A 12 5.96 -6.26 9.99
CA GLN A 12 6.54 -5.41 8.95
C GLN A 12 6.30 -5.94 7.53
N ALA A 13 6.39 -7.25 7.36
CA ALA A 13 6.43 -7.91 6.06
C ALA A 13 5.14 -8.67 5.71
N SER A 14 4.11 -8.59 6.55
CA SER A 14 2.78 -9.17 6.29
C SER A 14 1.67 -8.23 6.77
N PHE A 15 0.43 -8.65 6.59
CA PHE A 15 -0.74 -7.94 7.11
C PHE A 15 -1.11 -8.31 8.55
N GLY A 16 -0.15 -8.82 9.30
CA GLY A 16 -0.26 -9.14 10.73
C GLY A 16 0.22 -10.54 11.07
N PRO A 17 0.74 -10.73 12.29
CA PRO A 17 1.22 -12.01 12.78
C PRO A 17 0.10 -13.04 12.92
N THR A 18 0.42 -14.31 12.60
CA THR A 18 -0.30 -15.50 13.05
C THR A 18 0.68 -16.42 13.77
N GLU A 19 0.20 -17.33 14.62
CA GLU A 19 1.08 -18.29 15.31
C GLU A 19 1.92 -19.11 14.32
N ALA A 20 1.29 -19.61 13.25
CA ALA A 20 1.97 -20.38 12.22
C ALA A 20 3.05 -19.57 11.51
N LEU A 21 2.75 -18.30 11.16
CA LEU A 21 3.70 -17.40 10.51
C LEU A 21 4.91 -17.13 11.41
N VAL A 22 4.68 -16.76 12.67
CA VAL A 22 5.73 -16.47 13.64
C VAL A 22 6.61 -17.69 13.89
N THR A 23 6.00 -18.88 14.03
CA THR A 23 6.73 -20.15 14.17
C THR A 23 7.61 -20.43 12.95
N SER A 24 7.08 -20.24 11.74
CA SER A 24 7.83 -20.41 10.50
C SER A 24 9.02 -19.45 10.40
N ILE A 25 8.80 -18.17 10.68
CA ILE A 25 9.87 -17.14 10.67
C ILE A 25 10.96 -17.49 11.67
N LYS A 26 10.57 -17.87 12.90
CA LYS A 26 11.51 -18.23 13.96
C LYS A 26 12.38 -19.43 13.60
N ALA A 27 11.77 -20.46 13.00
CA ALA A 27 12.46 -21.68 12.59
C ALA A 27 13.44 -21.43 11.43
N LYS A 28 13.06 -20.62 10.44
CA LYS A 28 13.86 -20.36 9.23
C LYS A 28 14.89 -19.25 9.41
N GLY A 29 14.61 -18.29 10.28
CA GLY A 29 15.33 -17.03 10.38
C GLY A 29 14.90 -16.02 9.31
N ALA A 30 15.24 -14.74 9.52
CA ALA A 30 14.73 -13.63 8.71
C ALA A 30 15.10 -13.76 7.23
N THR A 31 16.37 -13.99 6.91
CA THR A 31 16.87 -14.04 5.52
C THR A 31 16.21 -15.16 4.73
N ALA A 32 16.17 -16.38 5.28
CA ALA A 32 15.58 -17.52 4.57
C ALA A 32 14.06 -17.34 4.36
N TRP A 33 13.36 -16.81 5.37
CA TRP A 33 11.94 -16.53 5.25
C TRP A 33 11.65 -15.44 4.20
N VAL A 34 12.41 -14.34 4.18
CA VAL A 34 12.26 -13.28 3.16
C VAL A 34 12.53 -13.84 1.75
N THR A 35 13.56 -14.70 1.61
CA THR A 35 13.85 -15.35 0.31
C THR A 35 12.66 -16.18 -0.18
N GLU A 36 12.07 -16.98 0.70
CA GLU A 36 10.89 -17.79 0.38
C GLU A 36 9.69 -16.91 -0.02
N GLN A 37 9.41 -15.86 0.76
CA GLN A 37 8.32 -14.94 0.47
C GLN A 37 8.46 -14.23 -0.88
N MET A 38 9.66 -13.87 -1.27
CA MET A 38 9.91 -13.23 -2.57
C MET A 38 9.60 -14.13 -3.77
N ALA A 39 9.64 -15.44 -3.59
CA ALA A 39 9.32 -16.41 -4.63
C ALA A 39 7.81 -16.63 -4.81
N LEU A 40 6.99 -16.32 -3.80
CA LEU A 40 5.54 -16.56 -3.85
C LEU A 40 4.81 -15.53 -4.73
N LYS A 41 3.78 -16.00 -5.48
CA LYS A 41 2.97 -15.21 -6.43
C LYS A 41 1.52 -15.72 -6.44
N ASN A 42 0.87 -15.72 -5.28
CA ASN A 42 -0.45 -16.33 -5.12
C ASN A 42 -1.60 -15.33 -5.27
N SER A 43 -1.36 -14.06 -4.93
CA SER A 43 -2.40 -13.03 -4.92
C SER A 43 -2.65 -12.44 -6.30
N SER A 44 -3.90 -12.11 -6.55
CA SER A 44 -4.35 -11.37 -7.72
C SER A 44 -5.67 -10.65 -7.43
N TYR A 45 -5.97 -9.64 -8.23
CA TYR A 45 -7.28 -9.00 -8.28
C TYR A 45 -8.03 -9.59 -9.46
N THR A 46 -9.15 -10.23 -9.20
CA THR A 46 -9.97 -10.93 -10.21
C THR A 46 -11.42 -10.50 -10.21
N SER A 47 -11.89 -9.91 -9.11
CA SER A 47 -13.27 -9.50 -8.92
C SER A 47 -13.63 -8.27 -9.75
N GLY A 48 -14.93 -8.08 -9.96
CA GLY A 48 -15.48 -7.04 -10.80
C GLY A 48 -15.50 -7.42 -12.28
N LYS A 49 -16.18 -6.61 -13.07
CA LYS A 49 -16.33 -6.79 -14.53
C LYS A 49 -15.50 -5.77 -15.28
N GLY A 50 -15.35 -5.93 -16.58
CA GLY A 50 -14.58 -4.99 -17.39
C GLY A 50 -14.12 -5.57 -18.72
N GLY A 51 -13.15 -4.92 -19.36
CA GLY A 51 -12.74 -5.19 -20.74
C GLY A 51 -13.63 -4.44 -21.75
N GLU A 52 -14.53 -3.59 -21.28
CA GLU A 52 -15.47 -2.83 -22.08
C GLU A 52 -15.17 -1.33 -22.05
N ILE A 53 -15.74 -0.57 -22.97
CA ILE A 53 -15.66 0.89 -23.01
C ILE A 53 -16.57 1.45 -21.93
N HIS A 54 -16.01 2.18 -20.99
CA HIS A 54 -16.74 2.84 -19.94
C HIS A 54 -17.18 4.24 -20.39
N GLN A 55 -18.48 4.50 -20.36
CA GLN A 55 -19.02 5.83 -20.62
C GLN A 55 -19.16 6.59 -19.30
N PHE A 56 -18.46 7.70 -19.18
CA PHE A 56 -18.43 8.50 -17.94
C PHE A 56 -19.47 9.61 -17.89
N THR A 57 -20.05 9.94 -19.01
CA THR A 57 -20.95 11.10 -19.10
C THR A 57 -22.33 10.69 -19.52
N GLY A 58 -23.25 10.70 -18.59
CA GLY A 58 -24.61 11.06 -18.84
C GLY A 58 -25.51 10.00 -19.44
N SER A 59 -26.62 10.48 -19.88
CA SER A 59 -27.79 9.79 -20.34
C SER A 59 -27.52 8.70 -21.39
N GLY A 60 -28.03 7.53 -21.14
CA GLY A 60 -27.81 6.36 -21.99
C GLY A 60 -26.53 5.63 -21.58
N ASP A 61 -26.19 5.77 -20.33
CA ASP A 61 -25.02 5.18 -19.77
C ASP A 61 -25.02 3.65 -19.91
N PHE A 62 -23.81 3.13 -19.82
CA PHE A 62 -23.51 1.72 -19.95
C PHE A 62 -24.36 0.82 -19.02
N CYS A 63 -24.79 1.33 -17.87
CA CYS A 63 -25.53 0.57 -16.86
C CYS A 63 -27.05 0.51 -17.12
N THR A 64 -27.60 1.26 -18.07
CA THR A 64 -29.03 1.21 -18.38
C THR A 64 -29.43 -0.21 -18.76
N GLY A 65 -30.36 -0.80 -17.98
CA GLY A 65 -30.87 -2.15 -18.20
C GLY A 65 -29.94 -3.31 -17.76
N LYS A 66 -28.82 -3.04 -17.08
CA LYS A 66 -27.89 -4.08 -16.62
C LYS A 66 -28.06 -4.49 -15.15
N GLY A 67 -29.05 -3.96 -14.43
CA GLY A 67 -29.32 -4.25 -13.03
C GLY A 67 -28.59 -3.33 -12.06
N ASP A 68 -28.98 -3.40 -10.78
CA ASP A 68 -28.54 -2.47 -9.73
C ASP A 68 -27.06 -2.57 -9.40
N ASP A 69 -26.45 -3.72 -9.59
CA ASP A 69 -25.04 -3.98 -9.30
C ASP A 69 -24.07 -3.49 -10.39
N CYS A 70 -24.60 -3.01 -11.54
CA CYS A 70 -23.76 -2.65 -12.68
C CYS A 70 -22.72 -1.57 -12.34
N TRP A 71 -23.12 -0.51 -11.64
CA TRP A 71 -22.18 0.53 -11.21
C TRP A 71 -21.05 -0.05 -10.34
N ARG A 72 -21.39 -0.87 -9.35
CA ARG A 72 -20.43 -1.54 -8.48
C ARG A 72 -19.44 -2.39 -9.29
N ASP A 73 -19.97 -3.23 -10.18
CA ASP A 73 -19.19 -4.24 -10.88
C ASP A 73 -18.27 -3.68 -11.97
N TYR A 74 -18.66 -2.55 -12.60
CA TYR A 74 -17.90 -1.98 -13.72
C TYR A 74 -17.18 -0.68 -13.40
N TYR A 75 -17.68 0.15 -12.48
CA TYR A 75 -17.17 1.49 -12.25
C TYR A 75 -16.53 1.70 -10.89
N SER A 76 -16.95 0.96 -9.87
CA SER A 76 -16.39 1.09 -8.52
C SER A 76 -15.21 0.14 -8.28
N THR A 77 -14.41 0.46 -7.26
CA THR A 77 -13.34 -0.43 -6.77
C THR A 77 -13.81 -1.36 -5.65
N GLU A 78 -15.09 -1.40 -5.35
CA GLU A 78 -15.65 -2.25 -4.29
C GLU A 78 -15.32 -3.75 -4.48
N PRO A 79 -15.48 -4.35 -5.69
CA PRO A 79 -15.06 -5.74 -5.89
C PRO A 79 -13.55 -5.98 -5.63
N LEU A 80 -12.70 -4.98 -5.88
CA LEU A 80 -11.27 -5.08 -5.63
C LEU A 80 -10.93 -5.05 -4.13
N LEU A 81 -11.79 -4.41 -3.30
CA LEU A 81 -11.64 -4.45 -1.85
C LEU A 81 -11.87 -5.85 -1.30
N TRP A 82 -12.81 -6.60 -1.87
CA TRP A 82 -13.02 -8.01 -1.50
C TRP A 82 -11.76 -8.83 -1.77
N ASP A 83 -11.16 -8.68 -2.95
CA ASP A 83 -9.90 -9.33 -3.29
C ASP A 83 -8.76 -8.87 -2.37
N PHE A 84 -8.63 -7.57 -2.14
CA PHE A 84 -7.58 -7.01 -1.29
C PHE A 84 -7.58 -7.62 0.12
N TYR A 85 -8.72 -7.56 0.81
CA TYR A 85 -8.78 -8.05 2.20
C TYR A 85 -8.73 -9.56 2.30
N ARG A 86 -9.32 -10.30 1.35
CA ARG A 86 -9.17 -11.76 1.27
C ARG A 86 -7.71 -12.16 1.06
N ASN A 87 -7.03 -11.51 0.15
CA ASN A 87 -5.62 -11.74 -0.11
C ASN A 87 -4.79 -11.40 1.14
N ALA A 88 -5.00 -10.22 1.74
CA ALA A 88 -4.27 -9.76 2.91
C ALA A 88 -4.41 -10.70 4.13
N VAL A 89 -5.60 -11.29 4.33
CA VAL A 89 -5.83 -12.19 5.47
C VAL A 89 -5.38 -13.62 5.18
N ASN A 90 -5.60 -14.15 3.97
CA ASN A 90 -5.52 -15.58 3.71
C ASN A 90 -4.34 -16.03 2.82
N GLN A 91 -3.86 -15.18 1.89
CA GLN A 91 -2.88 -15.62 0.91
C GLN A 91 -1.46 -15.72 1.51
N PRO A 92 -0.64 -16.71 1.06
CA PRO A 92 0.69 -16.93 1.64
C PRO A 92 1.76 -15.94 1.18
N ASP A 93 1.60 -15.24 0.06
CA ASP A 93 2.55 -14.27 -0.52
C ASP A 93 2.46 -12.88 0.14
N GLN A 94 2.47 -12.90 1.47
CA GLN A 94 2.24 -11.71 2.31
C GLN A 94 3.20 -10.56 1.99
N LEU A 95 4.49 -10.85 1.82
CA LEU A 95 5.49 -9.82 1.53
C LEU A 95 5.21 -9.10 0.20
N ARG A 96 4.86 -9.87 -0.83
CA ARG A 96 4.49 -9.30 -2.14
C ARG A 96 3.35 -8.32 -2.03
N GLN A 97 2.30 -8.69 -1.31
CA GLN A 97 1.14 -7.84 -1.09
C GLN A 97 1.47 -6.59 -0.26
N ARG A 98 2.29 -6.74 0.78
CA ARG A 98 2.71 -5.59 1.62
C ARG A 98 3.52 -4.58 0.82
N VAL A 99 4.43 -5.04 -0.05
CA VAL A 99 5.20 -4.15 -0.93
C VAL A 99 4.31 -3.53 -2.00
N ALA A 100 3.41 -4.29 -2.60
CA ALA A 100 2.43 -3.74 -3.55
C ALA A 100 1.55 -2.66 -2.92
N PHE A 101 1.12 -2.86 -1.68
CA PHE A 101 0.35 -1.86 -0.93
C PHE A 101 1.19 -0.61 -0.61
N ALA A 102 2.47 -0.76 -0.28
CA ALA A 102 3.37 0.38 -0.11
C ALA A 102 3.57 1.15 -1.43
N LEU A 103 3.75 0.45 -2.56
CA LEU A 103 3.84 1.09 -3.88
C LEU A 103 2.54 1.80 -4.27
N GLN A 104 1.37 1.20 -3.98
CA GLN A 104 0.07 1.84 -4.20
C GLN A 104 -0.05 3.20 -3.50
N GLN A 105 0.57 3.34 -2.34
CA GLN A 105 0.58 4.58 -1.57
C GLN A 105 1.66 5.58 -2.03
N ILE A 106 2.57 5.16 -2.90
CA ILE A 106 3.59 6.02 -3.54
C ILE A 106 3.10 6.47 -4.93
N VAL A 107 2.64 5.53 -5.77
CA VAL A 107 2.15 5.81 -7.13
C VAL A 107 0.62 5.79 -7.14
N VAL A 108 0.06 6.82 -6.55
CA VAL A 108 -1.35 6.91 -6.17
C VAL A 108 -2.27 7.10 -7.36
N ILE A 109 -3.36 6.34 -7.39
CA ILE A 109 -4.58 6.61 -8.18
C ILE A 109 -5.81 6.51 -7.27
N ASN A 110 -6.92 7.06 -7.69
CA ASN A 110 -8.09 7.21 -6.82
C ASN A 110 -9.40 7.00 -7.60
N ASN A 111 -10.28 6.19 -7.04
CA ASN A 111 -11.61 5.92 -7.60
C ASN A 111 -12.64 7.02 -7.30
N LEU A 112 -12.27 8.09 -6.60
CA LEU A 112 -13.11 9.28 -6.44
C LEU A 112 -13.11 10.11 -7.73
N ASP A 113 -11.97 10.19 -8.41
CA ASP A 113 -11.76 11.01 -9.60
C ASP A 113 -11.89 10.20 -10.90
N VAL A 114 -11.54 8.91 -10.86
CA VAL A 114 -11.59 8.03 -12.04
C VAL A 114 -12.45 6.82 -11.74
N SER A 115 -13.41 6.55 -12.61
CA SER A 115 -14.24 5.34 -12.56
C SER A 115 -13.69 4.27 -13.51
N GLY A 116 -13.91 2.99 -13.22
CA GLY A 116 -13.51 1.90 -14.11
C GLY A 116 -12.83 0.76 -13.38
N ASN A 117 -13.60 -0.21 -12.89
CA ASN A 117 -13.10 -1.37 -12.15
C ASN A 117 -11.96 -2.09 -12.87
N TYR A 118 -12.09 -2.38 -14.17
CA TYR A 118 -11.12 -3.13 -14.96
C TYR A 118 -9.76 -2.42 -15.02
N GLY A 119 -9.73 -1.10 -15.19
CA GLY A 119 -8.50 -0.33 -15.21
C GLY A 119 -7.76 -0.34 -13.87
N PHE A 120 -8.49 -0.17 -12.77
CA PHE A 120 -7.93 -0.29 -11.42
C PHE A 120 -7.42 -1.70 -11.15
N ARG A 121 -8.17 -2.73 -11.54
CA ARG A 121 -7.75 -4.14 -11.42
C ARG A 121 -6.41 -4.39 -12.14
N ASN A 122 -6.28 -3.92 -13.38
CA ASN A 122 -5.04 -4.03 -14.14
C ASN A 122 -3.89 -3.31 -13.45
N TYR A 123 -4.12 -2.08 -13.00
CA TYR A 123 -3.10 -1.27 -12.31
C TYR A 123 -2.57 -1.95 -11.05
N TYR A 124 -3.47 -2.45 -10.19
CA TYR A 124 -3.04 -3.11 -8.95
C TYR A 124 -2.43 -4.49 -9.19
N ASN A 125 -2.86 -5.23 -10.22
CA ASN A 125 -2.18 -6.47 -10.64
C ASN A 125 -0.76 -6.18 -11.16
N VAL A 126 -0.54 -5.06 -11.82
CA VAL A 126 0.81 -4.60 -12.20
C VAL A 126 1.66 -4.35 -10.96
N LEU A 127 1.14 -3.63 -9.96
CA LEU A 127 1.87 -3.39 -8.72
C LEU A 127 2.17 -4.68 -7.96
N LEU A 128 1.26 -5.64 -7.90
CA LEU A 128 1.52 -6.97 -7.33
C LEU A 128 2.65 -7.69 -8.07
N ARG A 129 2.61 -7.71 -9.40
CA ARG A 129 3.61 -8.38 -10.22
C ARG A 129 5.00 -7.75 -10.08
N GLU A 130 5.06 -6.43 -10.16
CA GLU A 130 6.31 -5.66 -10.17
C GLU A 130 6.84 -5.31 -8.77
N SER A 131 6.11 -5.62 -7.70
CA SER A 131 6.45 -5.23 -6.32
C SER A 131 7.84 -5.69 -5.85
N LEU A 132 8.36 -6.77 -6.41
CA LEU A 132 9.70 -7.31 -6.16
C LEU A 132 10.54 -7.39 -7.45
N GLY A 133 10.12 -6.65 -8.48
CA GLY A 133 10.82 -6.49 -9.75
C GLY A 133 11.75 -5.28 -9.76
N ASN A 134 11.59 -4.38 -10.74
CA ASN A 134 12.41 -3.18 -10.87
C ASN A 134 11.54 -1.92 -10.87
N TYR A 135 11.92 -0.91 -10.09
CA TYR A 135 11.16 0.34 -9.94
C TYR A 135 11.04 1.13 -11.25
N ARG A 136 12.05 1.04 -12.14
CA ARG A 136 11.95 1.63 -13.48
C ARG A 136 10.79 1.01 -14.28
N GLN A 137 10.59 -0.31 -14.15
CA GLN A 137 9.48 -1.00 -14.79
C GLN A 137 8.13 -0.63 -14.14
N VAL A 138 8.09 -0.45 -12.81
CA VAL A 138 6.91 0.10 -12.12
C VAL A 138 6.54 1.46 -12.71
N LEU A 139 7.48 2.40 -12.79
CA LEU A 139 7.24 3.73 -13.36
C LEU A 139 6.77 3.64 -14.83
N LYS A 140 7.39 2.78 -15.64
CA LYS A 140 6.96 2.58 -17.04
C LYS A 140 5.50 2.16 -17.13
N LYS A 141 5.08 1.19 -16.31
CA LYS A 141 3.69 0.72 -16.29
C LYS A 141 2.73 1.76 -15.71
N VAL A 142 3.17 2.55 -14.74
CA VAL A 142 2.39 3.67 -14.20
C VAL A 142 2.15 4.74 -15.27
N ILE A 143 3.20 5.14 -16.00
CA ILE A 143 3.10 6.14 -17.10
C ILE A 143 2.14 5.66 -18.18
N LEU A 144 2.18 4.39 -18.52
CA LEU A 144 1.38 3.79 -19.61
C LEU A 144 -0.01 3.34 -19.15
N SER A 145 -0.35 3.43 -17.88
CA SER A 145 -1.67 3.05 -17.39
C SER A 145 -2.75 4.06 -17.82
N PRO A 146 -3.83 3.63 -18.50
CA PRO A 146 -4.94 4.52 -18.85
C PRO A 146 -5.61 5.18 -17.63
N VAL A 147 -5.72 4.46 -16.51
CA VAL A 147 -6.31 5.00 -15.27
C VAL A 147 -5.45 6.12 -14.69
N MET A 148 -4.12 5.95 -14.67
CA MET A 148 -3.19 7.01 -14.29
C MET A 148 -3.25 8.15 -15.31
N GLY A 149 -3.36 7.81 -16.60
CA GLY A 149 -3.52 8.79 -17.68
C GLY A 149 -4.75 9.66 -17.52
N ASP A 150 -5.87 9.11 -17.07
CA ASP A 150 -7.07 9.86 -16.74
C ASP A 150 -6.90 10.67 -15.45
N PHE A 151 -6.35 10.06 -14.42
CA PHE A 151 -6.20 10.67 -13.10
C PHE A 151 -5.31 11.93 -13.13
N LEU A 152 -4.22 11.89 -13.86
CA LEU A 152 -3.24 12.98 -13.94
C LEU A 152 -3.13 13.63 -15.35
N ASN A 153 -4.14 13.43 -16.19
CA ASN A 153 -4.27 14.09 -17.49
C ASN A 153 -3.13 13.77 -18.49
N ASN A 154 -2.53 12.59 -18.41
CA ASN A 154 -1.52 12.15 -19.37
C ASN A 154 -2.13 11.39 -20.58
N ALA A 155 -3.31 10.79 -20.42
CA ALA A 155 -4.05 10.27 -21.55
C ALA A 155 -4.55 11.42 -22.44
N ASN A 156 -4.33 11.31 -23.75
CA ASN A 156 -4.64 12.33 -24.73
C ASN A 156 -3.89 13.67 -24.51
N ASN A 157 -2.74 13.63 -23.89
CA ASN A 157 -1.88 14.80 -23.73
C ASN A 157 -1.23 15.15 -25.08
N ASP A 158 -1.44 16.40 -25.54
CA ASP A 158 -1.11 16.86 -26.88
C ASP A 158 0.09 17.82 -26.86
N LYS A 159 0.97 17.70 -27.86
CA LYS A 159 2.13 18.58 -28.05
C LYS A 159 1.79 20.05 -28.24
N ASP A 160 0.60 20.37 -28.75
CA ASP A 160 0.20 21.76 -29.01
C ASP A 160 -0.17 22.50 -27.70
N ALA A 161 -0.62 21.75 -26.67
CA ALA A 161 -0.94 22.26 -25.35
C ALA A 161 -0.67 21.21 -24.26
N PRO A 162 0.61 20.91 -23.95
CA PRO A 162 0.93 19.82 -23.03
C PRO A 162 0.44 20.10 -21.62
N ASN A 163 -0.22 19.10 -21.03
CA ASN A 163 -0.63 19.13 -19.63
C ASN A 163 0.55 18.74 -18.73
N GLU A 164 0.87 19.55 -17.73
CA GLU A 164 2.01 19.36 -16.84
C GLU A 164 1.69 18.48 -15.61
N ASN A 165 0.42 18.14 -15.37
CA ASN A 165 -0.01 17.50 -14.13
C ASN A 165 0.76 16.20 -13.86
N PHE A 166 0.70 15.23 -14.79
CA PHE A 166 1.43 13.97 -14.65
C PHE A 166 2.95 14.17 -14.55
N ALA A 167 3.53 15.05 -15.37
CA ALA A 167 4.97 15.31 -15.36
C ALA A 167 5.44 15.85 -13.99
N ARG A 168 4.65 16.73 -13.38
CA ARG A 168 4.92 17.26 -12.04
C ARG A 168 4.91 16.17 -10.99
N GLU A 169 3.89 15.32 -10.99
CA GLU A 169 3.77 14.26 -9.99
C GLU A 169 4.79 13.12 -10.21
N LEU A 170 5.17 12.85 -11.47
CA LEU A 170 6.28 11.94 -11.76
C LEU A 170 7.57 12.38 -11.07
N LEU A 171 7.88 13.67 -11.11
CA LEU A 171 9.07 14.24 -10.46
C LEU A 171 8.87 14.35 -8.93
N GLN A 172 7.76 14.95 -8.51
CA GLN A 172 7.50 15.32 -7.12
C GLN A 172 7.24 14.14 -6.21
N LEU A 173 6.30 13.24 -6.60
CA LEU A 173 5.81 12.17 -5.74
C LEU A 173 6.37 10.79 -6.10
N PHE A 174 6.56 10.52 -7.40
CA PHE A 174 6.85 9.17 -7.86
C PHE A 174 8.35 8.90 -8.04
N SER A 175 9.24 9.92 -8.01
CA SER A 175 10.65 9.65 -8.26
C SER A 175 11.64 10.43 -7.40
N ILE A 176 11.72 11.77 -7.52
CA ILE A 176 12.87 12.52 -6.97
C ILE A 176 12.53 13.42 -5.78
N GLY A 177 11.24 13.73 -5.56
CA GLY A 177 10.83 14.66 -4.52
C GLY A 177 11.14 16.12 -4.87
N THR A 178 10.76 17.05 -3.98
CA THR A 178 10.87 18.49 -4.21
C THR A 178 12.20 19.10 -3.78
N CYS A 179 12.93 18.46 -2.87
CA CYS A 179 14.16 18.98 -2.29
C CYS A 179 15.36 18.08 -2.61
N GLU A 180 16.51 18.68 -2.93
CA GLU A 180 17.73 17.93 -3.12
C GLU A 180 18.18 17.20 -1.85
N LEU A 181 18.53 15.91 -2.01
CA LEU A 181 18.91 15.01 -0.93
C LEU A 181 20.34 14.51 -1.07
N ASN A 182 20.97 14.29 0.06
CA ASN A 182 22.15 13.42 0.18
C ASN A 182 21.72 11.95 0.01
N ALA A 183 22.65 11.07 -0.27
CA ALA A 183 22.39 9.63 -0.41
C ALA A 183 21.77 8.97 0.85
N ASN A 184 21.86 9.61 2.00
CA ASN A 184 21.25 9.18 3.26
C ASN A 184 19.88 9.82 3.55
N GLY A 185 19.27 10.48 2.56
CA GLY A 185 17.94 11.09 2.67
C GLY A 185 17.86 12.38 3.47
N THR A 186 18.99 12.95 3.91
CA THR A 186 19.01 14.31 4.49
C THR A 186 19.06 15.35 3.39
N LEU A 187 18.58 16.57 3.67
CA LEU A 187 18.73 17.69 2.75
C LEU A 187 20.20 17.93 2.43
N LYS A 188 20.52 18.30 1.19
CA LYS A 188 21.90 18.69 0.80
C LYS A 188 22.38 19.97 1.46
N GLY A 189 21.46 20.87 1.80
CA GLY A 189 21.74 22.14 2.48
C GLY A 189 21.01 22.25 3.81
N SER A 190 21.12 23.42 4.43
CA SER A 190 20.36 23.76 5.64
C SER A 190 18.86 24.01 5.38
N ALA A 191 18.49 24.22 4.12
CA ALA A 191 17.12 24.41 3.65
C ALA A 191 16.87 23.58 2.38
N CYS A 192 15.61 23.48 1.98
CA CYS A 192 15.22 22.81 0.76
C CYS A 192 15.74 23.55 -0.48
N THR A 193 16.62 22.93 -1.25
CA THR A 193 16.97 23.37 -2.61
C THR A 193 16.09 22.58 -3.58
N PRO A 194 15.33 23.26 -4.47
CA PRO A 194 14.43 22.57 -5.41
C PRO A 194 15.19 21.60 -6.32
N THR A 195 14.64 20.40 -6.50
CA THR A 195 15.18 19.36 -7.41
C THR A 195 14.95 19.67 -8.88
N TYR A 196 13.94 20.46 -9.19
CA TYR A 196 13.53 20.80 -10.56
C TYR A 196 12.92 22.20 -10.62
N THR A 197 12.87 22.75 -11.82
CA THR A 197 12.20 24.02 -12.14
C THR A 197 10.90 23.78 -12.92
N ASN A 198 10.08 24.80 -13.10
CA ASN A 198 8.88 24.70 -13.94
C ASN A 198 9.23 24.40 -15.41
N GLU A 199 10.36 24.88 -15.93
CA GLU A 199 10.85 24.56 -17.27
C GLU A 199 11.18 23.09 -17.41
N ALA A 200 11.77 22.48 -16.37
CA ALA A 200 11.99 21.03 -16.35
C ALA A 200 10.65 20.28 -16.41
N VAL A 201 9.67 20.62 -15.55
CA VAL A 201 8.33 20.00 -15.59
C VAL A 201 7.73 20.09 -16.98
N ARG A 202 7.79 21.25 -17.61
CA ARG A 202 7.28 21.47 -18.97
C ARG A 202 8.00 20.61 -20.01
N SER A 203 9.32 20.44 -19.91
CA SER A 203 10.10 19.57 -20.79
C SER A 203 9.64 18.11 -20.67
N TYR A 204 9.41 17.61 -19.46
CA TYR A 204 8.86 16.27 -19.22
C TYR A 204 7.43 16.13 -19.75
N ALA A 205 6.60 17.17 -19.61
CA ALA A 205 5.24 17.16 -20.15
C ALA A 205 5.24 17.00 -21.68
N TYR A 206 6.09 17.73 -22.40
CA TYR A 206 6.27 17.57 -23.84
C TYR A 206 6.78 16.17 -24.22
N ALA A 207 7.77 15.64 -23.51
CA ALA A 207 8.34 14.32 -23.75
C ALA A 207 7.33 13.19 -23.58
N LEU A 208 6.28 13.40 -22.77
CA LEU A 208 5.23 12.43 -22.47
C LEU A 208 3.94 12.65 -23.27
N THR A 209 3.92 13.52 -24.28
CA THR A 209 2.76 13.70 -25.16
C THR A 209 2.53 12.55 -26.13
N GLY A 210 1.32 12.47 -26.68
CA GLY A 210 0.97 11.55 -27.76
C GLY A 210 0.54 10.16 -27.33
N TRP A 211 0.18 9.95 -26.07
CA TRP A 211 -0.35 8.67 -25.58
C TRP A 211 -1.87 8.69 -25.46
N THR A 212 -2.53 7.59 -25.85
CA THR A 212 -3.99 7.43 -25.77
C THR A 212 -4.37 6.02 -25.32
N TYR A 213 -5.67 5.80 -25.12
CA TYR A 213 -6.20 4.51 -24.68
C TYR A 213 -5.82 3.37 -25.62
N PRO A 214 -5.68 2.13 -25.14
CA PRO A 214 -5.43 0.98 -25.99
C PRO A 214 -6.59 0.76 -26.97
N ALA A 215 -6.29 0.18 -28.12
CA ALA A 215 -7.29 -0.13 -29.14
C ALA A 215 -8.17 -1.28 -28.66
N GLY A 216 -9.41 -0.97 -28.33
CA GLY A 216 -10.42 -1.95 -27.93
C GLY A 216 -11.58 -2.01 -28.89
N GLY A 217 -11.40 -2.52 -30.09
CA GLY A 217 -12.47 -2.74 -31.06
C GLY A 217 -13.05 -1.47 -31.73
N ALA A 218 -13.00 -0.30 -31.09
CA ALA A 218 -13.22 1.00 -31.71
C ALA A 218 -11.86 1.55 -32.14
N THR A 219 -11.79 2.23 -33.25
CA THR A 219 -10.55 2.82 -33.74
C THR A 219 -9.95 3.73 -32.68
N SER A 220 -8.76 3.39 -32.16
CA SER A 220 -8.02 4.15 -31.15
C SER A 220 -7.85 5.63 -31.53
N TYR A 221 -7.85 5.96 -32.79
CA TYR A 221 -7.75 7.34 -33.30
C TYR A 221 -9.03 8.17 -33.14
N GLY A 222 -10.20 7.56 -33.13
CA GLY A 222 -11.47 8.25 -32.89
C GLY A 222 -11.64 8.75 -31.47
N CYS A 223 -10.84 8.25 -30.55
CA CYS A 223 -10.86 8.62 -29.14
C CYS A 223 -9.90 9.74 -28.77
N TYR A 224 -8.93 10.06 -29.59
CA TYR A 224 -7.96 11.12 -29.35
C TYR A 224 -8.36 12.42 -30.09
N PRO A 225 -8.30 13.61 -29.47
CA PRO A 225 -7.99 13.97 -28.06
C PRO A 225 -9.20 13.94 -27.12
N THR A 226 -10.38 13.59 -27.58
CA THR A 226 -11.64 13.75 -26.84
C THR A 226 -12.20 12.41 -26.37
N GLY A 227 -11.54 11.75 -25.46
CA GLY A 227 -11.78 10.37 -25.13
C GLY A 227 -12.95 10.00 -24.19
N ALA A 228 -13.96 10.85 -23.95
CA ALA A 228 -14.98 10.56 -22.94
C ALA A 228 -15.75 9.26 -23.21
N ASN A 229 -16.14 9.00 -24.44
CA ASN A 229 -16.93 7.81 -24.80
C ASN A 229 -16.09 6.62 -25.26
N CYS A 230 -14.78 6.74 -25.26
CA CYS A 230 -13.85 5.77 -25.80
C CYS A 230 -12.82 5.30 -24.77
N ARG A 231 -13.02 5.57 -23.50
CA ARG A 231 -12.14 5.15 -22.42
C ARG A 231 -12.18 3.64 -22.27
N TYR A 232 -11.21 3.01 -22.88
CA TYR A 232 -11.07 1.55 -22.86
C TYR A 232 -9.82 1.19 -22.06
N TYR A 233 -9.97 0.38 -21.04
CA TYR A 233 -8.90 0.00 -20.14
C TYR A 233 -8.39 -1.42 -20.37
N GLY A 234 -9.00 -2.15 -21.30
CA GLY A 234 -8.62 -3.50 -21.65
C GLY A 234 -7.68 -3.57 -22.84
N GLY A 235 -7.19 -4.77 -23.15
CA GLY A 235 -6.37 -5.05 -24.31
C GLY A 235 -5.08 -5.77 -23.99
N ALA A 236 -4.25 -5.97 -25.03
CA ALA A 236 -2.92 -6.55 -24.89
C ALA A 236 -1.99 -5.68 -24.04
N ASN A 237 -0.90 -6.25 -23.54
CA ASN A 237 0.13 -5.58 -22.74
C ASN A 237 -0.39 -4.94 -21.45
N ASP A 238 -1.29 -5.61 -20.76
CA ASP A 238 -1.96 -5.13 -19.53
C ASP A 238 -2.86 -3.91 -19.76
N GLY A 239 -3.27 -3.65 -21.00
CA GLY A 239 -4.05 -2.49 -21.35
C GLY A 239 -3.26 -1.19 -21.36
N ASP A 240 -1.96 -1.24 -21.56
CA ASP A 240 -1.08 -0.06 -21.68
C ASP A 240 -1.58 0.91 -22.76
N MET A 241 -1.46 2.21 -22.50
CA MET A 241 -1.69 3.25 -23.51
C MET A 241 -0.79 3.05 -24.73
N VAL A 242 -1.29 3.46 -25.89
CA VAL A 242 -0.61 3.36 -27.18
C VAL A 242 -0.20 4.73 -27.73
N PRO A 243 0.92 4.83 -28.46
CA PRO A 243 1.40 6.09 -29.00
C PRO A 243 0.64 6.51 -30.26
N VAL A 244 0.39 7.82 -30.40
CA VAL A 244 -0.16 8.46 -31.60
C VAL A 244 0.82 9.52 -32.09
N ALA A 245 1.62 9.19 -33.07
CA ALA A 245 2.75 10.01 -33.55
C ALA A 245 2.37 11.47 -33.89
N LYS A 246 1.16 11.69 -34.44
CA LYS A 246 0.66 13.03 -34.80
C LYS A 246 0.67 13.99 -33.61
N TYR A 247 0.40 13.51 -32.40
CA TYR A 247 0.22 14.31 -31.20
C TYR A 247 1.46 14.32 -30.28
N HIS A 248 2.49 13.54 -30.64
CA HIS A 248 3.75 13.51 -29.91
C HIS A 248 4.69 14.66 -30.33
N ASP A 249 5.34 15.27 -29.34
CA ASP A 249 6.38 16.28 -29.57
C ASP A 249 7.70 15.62 -30.00
N THR A 250 8.23 16.04 -31.13
CA THR A 250 9.49 15.51 -31.71
C THR A 250 10.64 16.50 -31.64
N THR A 251 10.48 17.59 -30.89
CA THR A 251 11.55 18.59 -30.71
C THR A 251 12.51 18.17 -29.61
N VAL A 252 13.71 18.79 -29.58
CA VAL A 252 14.69 18.52 -28.51
C VAL A 252 14.14 19.00 -27.17
N ARG A 253 14.17 18.12 -26.15
CA ARG A 253 13.74 18.49 -24.79
C ARG A 253 14.84 18.13 -23.79
N PRO A 254 15.45 19.13 -23.14
CA PRO A 254 16.37 18.87 -22.04
C PRO A 254 15.59 18.30 -20.85
N LEU A 255 16.12 17.23 -20.26
CA LEU A 255 15.61 16.62 -19.05
C LEU A 255 16.62 16.79 -17.91
N LEU A 256 16.23 16.35 -16.72
CA LEU A 256 17.11 16.40 -15.54
C LEU A 256 18.28 15.40 -15.69
N ASN A 257 19.27 15.57 -14.83
CA ASN A 257 20.43 14.68 -14.70
C ASN A 257 21.23 14.51 -16.03
N GLY A 258 21.26 15.56 -16.86
CA GLY A 258 22.03 15.57 -18.12
C GLY A 258 21.40 14.81 -19.29
N TYR A 259 20.20 14.28 -19.13
CA TYR A 259 19.46 13.61 -20.20
C TYR A 259 18.79 14.61 -21.15
N THR A 260 18.58 14.18 -22.37
CA THR A 260 17.90 14.96 -23.42
C THR A 260 17.11 14.04 -24.32
N VAL A 261 15.84 14.32 -24.56
CA VAL A 261 15.08 13.73 -25.66
C VAL A 261 15.58 14.38 -26.95
N ALA A 262 16.14 13.59 -27.85
CA ALA A 262 16.68 14.08 -29.11
C ALA A 262 15.56 14.42 -30.11
N ALA A 263 15.86 15.29 -31.07
CA ALA A 263 14.92 15.58 -32.16
C ALA A 263 14.53 14.32 -32.93
N GLY A 264 13.24 14.18 -33.26
CA GLY A 264 12.72 13.07 -34.05
C GLY A 264 12.51 11.75 -33.29
N GLN A 265 12.76 11.71 -31.96
CA GLN A 265 12.40 10.53 -31.18
C GLN A 265 10.89 10.30 -31.21
N THR A 266 10.49 9.04 -31.26
CA THR A 266 9.09 8.60 -31.10
C THR A 266 8.68 8.62 -29.63
N ALA A 267 7.39 8.65 -29.33
CA ALA A 267 6.89 8.63 -27.95
C ALA A 267 7.46 7.46 -27.11
N PRO A 268 7.57 6.21 -27.61
CA PRO A 268 8.25 5.14 -26.89
C PRO A 268 9.74 5.41 -26.61
N GLN A 269 10.48 6.02 -27.53
CA GLN A 269 11.89 6.36 -27.34
C GLN A 269 12.06 7.49 -26.31
N ALA A 270 11.21 8.52 -26.39
CA ALA A 270 11.18 9.62 -25.42
C ALA A 270 10.84 9.10 -24.01
N LEU A 271 9.88 8.18 -23.89
CA LEU A 271 9.54 7.53 -22.62
C LEU A 271 10.76 6.82 -22.00
N GLU A 272 11.54 6.06 -22.78
CA GLU A 272 12.74 5.39 -22.24
C GLU A 272 13.74 6.42 -21.71
N THR A 273 13.94 7.55 -22.44
CA THR A 273 14.82 8.64 -22.01
C THR A 273 14.30 9.29 -20.72
N VAL A 274 12.99 9.51 -20.59
CA VAL A 274 12.35 10.02 -19.36
C VAL A 274 12.61 9.08 -18.20
N LEU A 275 12.38 7.78 -18.38
CA LEU A 275 12.59 6.77 -17.34
C LEU A 275 14.05 6.71 -16.89
N ASP A 276 15.00 6.78 -17.83
CA ASP A 276 16.42 6.76 -17.51
C ASP A 276 16.84 8.02 -16.73
N SER A 277 16.31 9.17 -17.07
CA SER A 277 16.61 10.42 -16.37
C SER A 277 16.15 10.41 -14.92
N VAL A 278 14.96 9.88 -14.64
CA VAL A 278 14.43 9.85 -13.25
C VAL A 278 15.01 8.70 -12.42
N ILE A 279 15.21 7.51 -13.02
CA ILE A 279 15.72 6.37 -12.25
C ILE A 279 17.20 6.54 -11.87
N THR A 280 17.98 7.22 -12.70
CA THR A 280 19.39 7.50 -12.44
C THR A 280 19.61 8.76 -11.61
N HIS A 281 18.60 9.59 -11.42
CA HIS A 281 18.71 10.80 -10.61
C HIS A 281 19.19 10.47 -9.18
N PRO A 282 20.13 11.25 -8.60
CA PRO A 282 20.69 10.97 -7.27
C PRO A 282 19.66 10.88 -6.15
N ASN A 283 18.59 11.65 -6.26
CA ASN A 283 17.53 11.68 -5.24
C ASN A 283 16.64 10.45 -5.22
N THR A 284 16.47 9.73 -6.34
CA THR A 284 15.46 8.66 -6.45
C THR A 284 15.70 7.55 -5.44
N ALA A 285 16.94 7.11 -5.28
CA ALA A 285 17.26 6.05 -4.36
C ALA A 285 16.94 6.40 -2.89
N PRO A 286 17.42 7.53 -2.32
CA PRO A 286 17.09 7.90 -0.94
C PRO A 286 15.62 8.28 -0.77
N PHE A 287 14.97 8.90 -1.75
CA PHE A 287 13.57 9.32 -1.68
C PHE A 287 12.63 8.11 -1.62
N ILE A 288 12.76 7.17 -2.54
CA ILE A 288 11.94 5.95 -2.58
C ILE A 288 12.31 5.00 -1.44
N GLY A 289 13.61 4.85 -1.15
CA GLY A 289 14.07 4.01 -0.04
C GLY A 289 13.52 4.45 1.31
N LYS A 290 13.51 5.75 1.60
CA LYS A 290 12.91 6.30 2.83
C LYS A 290 11.41 6.02 2.91
N GLN A 291 10.65 6.22 1.83
CA GLN A 291 9.22 5.93 1.82
C GLN A 291 8.93 4.44 2.06
N LEU A 292 9.70 3.52 1.43
CA LEU A 292 9.54 2.09 1.70
C LEU A 292 9.82 1.73 3.16
N ILE A 293 10.83 2.34 3.79
CA ILE A 293 11.06 2.17 5.24
C ILE A 293 9.86 2.68 6.04
N GLN A 294 9.31 3.85 5.69
CA GLN A 294 8.18 4.44 6.40
C GLN A 294 6.90 3.61 6.27
N HIS A 295 6.66 3.01 5.12
CA HIS A 295 5.49 2.12 4.94
C HIS A 295 5.66 0.78 5.64
N LEU A 296 6.86 0.22 5.71
CA LEU A 296 7.06 -1.14 6.20
C LEU A 296 7.55 -1.21 7.66
N VAL A 297 8.42 -0.29 8.09
CA VAL A 297 9.19 -0.45 9.34
C VAL A 297 9.00 0.68 10.34
N SER A 298 9.38 1.92 10.00
CA SER A 298 9.45 3.04 10.94
C SER A 298 9.23 4.38 10.28
N SER A 299 8.48 5.26 10.92
CA SER A 299 8.24 6.64 10.45
C SER A 299 9.51 7.48 10.42
N ASN A 300 10.47 7.22 11.31
CA ASN A 300 11.67 8.03 11.50
C ASN A 300 12.94 7.17 11.41
N PRO A 301 13.29 6.66 10.21
CA PRO A 301 14.52 5.92 10.02
C PRO A 301 15.73 6.83 10.21
N SER A 302 16.84 6.27 10.73
CA SER A 302 18.11 7.02 10.79
C SER A 302 18.63 7.32 9.40
N PRO A 303 19.39 8.42 9.21
CA PRO A 303 20.04 8.69 7.93
C PRO A 303 20.96 7.54 7.47
N ALA A 304 21.61 6.86 8.40
CA ALA A 304 22.45 5.70 8.10
C ALA A 304 21.64 4.54 7.50
N TYR A 305 20.46 4.27 8.03
CA TYR A 305 19.55 3.25 7.51
C TYR A 305 19.06 3.61 6.09
N VAL A 306 18.58 4.84 5.90
CA VAL A 306 18.19 5.33 4.57
C VAL A 306 19.33 5.19 3.57
N GLY A 307 20.56 5.54 3.97
CA GLY A 307 21.76 5.41 3.11
C GLY A 307 22.06 3.98 2.69
N ARG A 308 21.89 2.99 3.58
CA ARG A 308 22.08 1.57 3.23
C ARG A 308 21.00 1.07 2.26
N VAL A 309 19.75 1.45 2.47
CA VAL A 309 18.64 1.10 1.56
C VAL A 309 18.82 1.79 0.20
N ALA A 310 19.22 3.05 0.18
CA ALA A 310 19.53 3.78 -1.06
C ALA A 310 20.72 3.15 -1.83
N ALA A 311 21.72 2.64 -1.12
CA ALA A 311 22.82 1.91 -1.73
C ALA A 311 22.36 0.60 -2.38
N ALA A 312 21.44 -0.14 -1.73
CA ALA A 312 20.84 -1.35 -2.29
C ALA A 312 20.01 -1.04 -3.55
N PHE A 313 19.21 0.01 -3.53
CA PHE A 313 18.47 0.49 -4.71
C PHE A 313 19.42 0.87 -5.86
N THR A 314 20.50 1.58 -5.54
CA THR A 314 21.46 2.07 -6.54
C THR A 314 22.28 0.94 -7.16
N SER A 315 22.76 0.00 -6.36
CA SER A 315 23.54 -1.15 -6.84
C SER A 315 22.68 -2.27 -7.41
N GLY A 316 21.39 -2.31 -7.07
CA GLY A 316 20.51 -3.43 -7.36
C GLY A 316 20.87 -4.71 -6.62
N LYS A 317 21.63 -4.61 -5.52
CA LYS A 317 22.09 -5.78 -4.72
C LYS A 317 22.05 -5.50 -3.23
N TYR A 318 21.62 -6.50 -2.47
CA TYR A 318 21.75 -6.54 -1.02
C TYR A 318 21.87 -7.98 -0.54
N LEU A 319 22.96 -8.36 0.10
CA LEU A 319 23.27 -9.76 0.41
C LEU A 319 23.16 -10.65 -0.86
N SER A 320 22.34 -11.68 -0.81
CA SER A 320 22.04 -12.56 -1.95
C SER A 320 20.88 -12.09 -2.83
N PHE A 321 20.24 -10.94 -2.52
CA PHE A 321 19.08 -10.43 -3.21
C PHE A 321 19.43 -9.47 -4.33
N GLY A 322 18.61 -9.49 -5.39
CA GLY A 322 18.65 -8.55 -6.51
C GLY A 322 19.50 -8.99 -7.69
N THR A 323 19.28 -8.32 -8.81
CA THR A 323 19.85 -8.63 -10.14
C THR A 323 21.13 -7.86 -10.44
N GLY A 324 21.45 -6.84 -9.65
CA GLY A 324 22.54 -5.89 -9.93
C GLY A 324 22.12 -4.73 -10.84
N GLN A 325 20.83 -4.58 -11.09
CA GLN A 325 20.30 -3.45 -11.85
C GLN A 325 19.73 -2.38 -10.89
N ARG A 326 20.08 -1.12 -11.13
CA ARG A 326 19.54 0.00 -10.37
C ARG A 326 18.02 -0.05 -10.35
N GLY A 327 17.43 0.19 -9.18
CA GLY A 327 15.98 0.15 -8.99
C GLY A 327 15.43 -1.24 -8.65
N ASP A 328 16.28 -2.25 -8.43
CA ASP A 328 15.85 -3.59 -8.03
C ASP A 328 15.11 -3.55 -6.69
N LEU A 329 13.83 -3.86 -6.70
CA LEU A 329 12.97 -3.81 -5.52
C LEU A 329 13.19 -5.00 -4.59
N ALA A 330 13.60 -6.17 -5.10
CA ALA A 330 13.92 -7.31 -4.23
C ALA A 330 15.14 -6.98 -3.34
N ALA A 331 16.20 -6.41 -3.92
CA ALA A 331 17.36 -5.93 -3.16
C ALA A 331 16.97 -4.82 -2.18
N THR A 332 16.18 -3.84 -2.62
CA THR A 332 15.77 -2.70 -1.81
C THR A 332 14.91 -3.12 -0.63
N VAL A 333 13.89 -3.97 -0.84
CA VAL A 333 13.00 -4.49 0.21
C VAL A 333 13.76 -5.41 1.17
N ALA A 334 14.70 -6.22 0.67
CA ALA A 334 15.57 -7.00 1.55
C ALA A 334 16.42 -6.08 2.46
N ALA A 335 16.97 -4.98 1.91
CA ALA A 335 17.68 -3.99 2.69
C ALA A 335 16.78 -3.30 3.73
N VAL A 336 15.52 -3.00 3.39
CA VAL A 336 14.54 -2.46 4.34
C VAL A 336 14.28 -3.44 5.48
N LEU A 337 14.01 -4.71 5.19
CA LEU A 337 13.55 -5.66 6.21
C LEU A 337 14.67 -6.33 7.01
N LEU A 338 15.86 -6.47 6.43
CA LEU A 338 16.98 -7.21 7.04
C LEU A 338 18.06 -6.29 7.62
N ASP A 339 17.90 -4.97 7.53
CA ASP A 339 18.81 -4.01 8.15
C ASP A 339 18.83 -4.19 9.67
N ALA A 340 19.99 -3.94 10.28
CA ALA A 340 20.16 -4.03 11.73
C ALA A 340 19.20 -3.11 12.51
N GLU A 341 18.80 -1.96 11.94
CA GLU A 341 17.85 -1.04 12.57
C GLU A 341 16.41 -1.58 12.53
N ALA A 342 16.07 -2.42 11.54
CA ALA A 342 14.78 -3.09 11.45
C ALA A 342 14.71 -4.38 12.28
N ARG A 343 15.86 -4.96 12.64
CA ARG A 343 16.00 -6.26 13.35
C ARG A 343 16.48 -6.07 14.79
N GLY A 344 16.41 -7.13 15.55
CA GLY A 344 16.83 -7.15 16.96
C GLY A 344 15.69 -6.90 17.95
N ASP A 345 16.00 -6.98 19.24
CA ASP A 345 14.99 -6.89 20.32
C ASP A 345 14.87 -5.48 20.92
N SER A 346 15.78 -4.59 20.57
CA SER A 346 15.79 -3.20 21.05
C SER A 346 15.35 -2.26 19.94
N VAL A 347 14.36 -1.44 20.21
CA VAL A 347 13.87 -0.40 19.31
C VAL A 347 14.08 0.95 19.98
N ALA A 348 14.63 1.92 19.25
CA ALA A 348 14.75 3.29 19.72
C ALA A 348 13.36 3.85 20.14
N ARG A 349 13.34 4.83 21.06
CA ARG A 349 12.09 5.46 21.50
C ARG A 349 11.32 6.11 20.35
N SER A 350 12.03 6.63 19.35
CA SER A 350 11.50 7.20 18.11
C SER A 350 11.20 6.14 17.04
N GLY A 351 11.56 4.87 17.28
CA GLY A 351 11.36 3.78 16.34
C GLY A 351 9.90 3.31 16.29
N GLY A 352 9.53 2.79 15.13
CA GLY A 352 8.19 2.31 14.84
C GLY A 352 7.33 3.33 14.11
N LYS A 353 6.07 2.98 13.91
CA LYS A 353 5.06 3.82 13.24
C LYS A 353 3.68 3.59 13.83
N LEU A 354 2.81 4.60 13.78
CA LEU A 354 1.39 4.40 14.06
C LEU A 354 0.82 3.43 13.02
N ARG A 355 0.11 2.37 13.47
CA ARG A 355 -0.53 1.43 12.56
C ARG A 355 -1.59 2.12 11.71
N GLU A 356 -1.54 1.87 10.43
CA GLU A 356 -2.61 2.23 9.51
C GLU A 356 -3.90 1.48 9.86
N PRO A 357 -5.08 2.02 9.60
CA PRO A 357 -6.35 1.31 9.77
C PRO A 357 -6.36 -0.07 9.07
N VAL A 358 -5.86 -0.17 7.86
CA VAL A 358 -5.74 -1.44 7.13
C VAL A 358 -4.91 -2.46 7.91
N GLN A 359 -3.76 -2.06 8.46
CA GLN A 359 -2.93 -2.94 9.28
C GLN A 359 -3.57 -3.29 10.63
N MET A 360 -4.40 -2.40 11.17
CA MET A 360 -5.18 -2.69 12.36
C MET A 360 -6.25 -3.74 12.07
N PHE A 361 -7.04 -3.58 11.02
CA PHE A 361 -8.08 -4.54 10.63
C PHE A 361 -7.50 -5.94 10.42
N THR A 362 -6.52 -6.03 9.55
CA THR A 362 -5.91 -7.29 9.16
C THR A 362 -5.12 -7.94 10.29
N GLY A 363 -4.41 -7.13 11.09
CA GLY A 363 -3.63 -7.61 12.22
C GLY A 363 -4.52 -8.22 13.33
N VAL A 364 -5.66 -7.60 13.64
CA VAL A 364 -6.64 -8.16 14.60
C VAL A 364 -7.27 -9.44 14.05
N LEU A 365 -7.72 -9.42 12.78
CA LEU A 365 -8.33 -10.60 12.15
C LEU A 365 -7.34 -11.77 12.13
N ARG A 366 -6.13 -11.57 11.64
CA ARG A 366 -5.10 -12.62 11.55
C ARG A 366 -4.66 -13.11 12.93
N GLY A 367 -4.48 -12.21 13.89
CA GLY A 367 -4.06 -12.56 15.26
C GLY A 367 -5.13 -13.30 16.06
N LEU A 368 -6.41 -13.11 15.73
CA LEU A 368 -7.55 -13.78 16.37
C LEU A 368 -8.19 -14.88 15.48
N ASN A 369 -7.42 -15.44 14.53
CA ASN A 369 -7.88 -16.49 13.61
C ASN A 369 -9.20 -16.15 12.90
N GLY A 370 -9.34 -14.88 12.50
CA GLY A 370 -10.53 -14.35 11.86
C GLY A 370 -10.58 -14.59 10.36
N ALA A 371 -11.72 -14.29 9.78
CA ALA A 371 -11.97 -14.33 8.35
C ALA A 371 -12.63 -13.02 7.90
N THR A 372 -12.46 -12.68 6.63
CA THR A 372 -13.18 -11.55 6.01
C THR A 372 -13.35 -11.77 4.52
N ASP A 373 -14.48 -11.29 3.99
CA ASP A 373 -14.69 -11.12 2.57
C ASP A 373 -14.41 -9.67 2.10
N GLY A 374 -14.04 -8.78 3.03
CA GLY A 374 -13.69 -7.39 2.76
C GLY A 374 -14.88 -6.42 2.75
N ASP A 375 -16.10 -6.88 2.70
CA ASP A 375 -17.28 -6.04 2.54
C ASP A 375 -17.42 -5.00 3.67
N ALA A 376 -17.41 -5.45 4.93
CA ALA A 376 -17.49 -4.56 6.09
C ALA A 376 -16.27 -3.62 6.24
N LEU A 377 -15.14 -3.94 5.61
CA LEU A 377 -13.91 -3.16 5.68
C LEU A 377 -13.82 -2.10 4.57
N SER A 378 -14.78 -2.05 3.67
CA SER A 378 -14.89 -1.09 2.58
C SER A 378 -15.52 0.24 3.03
N TRP A 379 -16.79 0.41 2.74
CA TRP A 379 -17.54 1.65 3.02
C TRP A 379 -17.73 1.94 4.50
N TRP A 380 -17.91 0.93 5.31
CA TRP A 380 -18.16 1.15 6.71
C TRP A 380 -16.87 1.47 7.47
N TRP A 381 -15.98 0.49 7.68
CA TRP A 381 -14.79 0.71 8.52
C TRP A 381 -13.69 1.49 7.81
N GLY A 382 -13.50 1.28 6.50
CA GLY A 382 -12.52 2.01 5.71
C GLY A 382 -12.79 3.52 5.70
N GLU A 383 -14.03 3.92 5.40
CA GLU A 383 -14.42 5.34 5.42
C GLU A 383 -14.42 5.92 6.85
N THR A 384 -14.93 5.18 7.84
CA THR A 384 -14.97 5.63 9.23
C THR A 384 -13.57 5.93 9.77
N MET A 385 -12.55 5.15 9.37
CA MET A 385 -11.16 5.34 9.78
C MET A 385 -10.33 6.15 8.77
N ARG A 386 -10.95 6.69 7.72
CA ARG A 386 -10.32 7.53 6.69
C ARG A 386 -9.23 6.83 5.87
N GLU A 387 -9.34 5.53 5.72
CA GLU A 387 -8.46 4.74 4.86
C GLU A 387 -9.26 3.68 4.07
N HIS A 388 -10.07 4.15 3.13
CA HIS A 388 -10.70 3.31 2.12
C HIS A 388 -9.67 3.02 1.01
N VAL A 389 -9.12 1.81 0.97
CA VAL A 389 -7.88 1.41 0.28
C VAL A 389 -7.69 1.98 -1.14
N PHE A 390 -8.75 2.09 -1.96
CA PHE A 390 -8.66 2.56 -3.33
C PHE A 390 -9.23 3.96 -3.54
N ARG A 391 -9.44 4.71 -2.46
CA ARG A 391 -10.05 6.04 -2.49
C ARG A 391 -9.30 7.04 -1.62
N PRO A 392 -7.98 7.21 -1.81
CA PRO A 392 -7.28 8.30 -1.17
C PRO A 392 -7.88 9.65 -1.60
N PRO A 393 -7.89 10.68 -0.74
CA PRO A 393 -8.55 11.95 -1.05
C PRO A 393 -7.86 12.76 -2.17
N SER A 394 -6.62 12.44 -2.51
CA SER A 394 -5.84 13.11 -3.57
C SER A 394 -4.62 12.27 -3.96
N VAL A 395 -3.84 12.77 -4.93
CA VAL A 395 -2.54 12.20 -5.34
C VAL A 395 -1.51 12.17 -4.19
N PHE A 396 -1.71 12.95 -3.14
CA PHE A 396 -0.89 12.94 -1.92
C PHE A 396 -1.22 11.80 -0.95
N ASN A 397 -1.98 10.80 -1.39
CA ASN A 397 -2.41 9.67 -0.58
C ASN A 397 -3.36 10.10 0.58
N PHE A 398 -3.50 9.25 1.59
CA PHE A 398 -4.29 9.51 2.80
C PHE A 398 -3.59 10.50 3.74
N TYR A 399 -2.27 10.57 3.69
CA TYR A 399 -1.42 11.41 4.52
C TYR A 399 -0.04 11.64 3.87
N PRO A 400 0.58 12.80 4.07
CA PRO A 400 1.92 13.04 3.55
C PRO A 400 2.97 12.27 4.37
N PRO A 401 4.09 11.83 3.74
CA PRO A 401 5.14 11.06 4.40
C PRO A 401 5.92 11.83 5.48
N ASP A 402 5.83 13.15 5.47
CA ASP A 402 6.49 14.08 6.37
C ASP A 402 5.53 14.76 7.36
N TYR A 403 4.32 14.23 7.57
CA TYR A 403 3.35 14.78 8.50
C TYR A 403 3.96 14.95 9.90
N PRO A 404 3.99 16.17 10.47
CA PRO A 404 4.69 16.44 11.72
C PRO A 404 3.93 15.91 12.94
N VAL A 405 4.65 15.37 13.91
CA VAL A 405 4.09 15.06 15.24
C VAL A 405 4.24 16.28 16.13
N ALA A 406 3.12 16.89 16.51
CA ALA A 406 3.08 18.14 17.27
C ALA A 406 3.96 18.08 18.54
N GLY A 407 4.74 19.13 18.78
CA GLY A 407 5.63 19.25 19.93
C GLY A 407 6.91 18.41 19.86
N THR A 408 7.21 17.81 18.72
CA THR A 408 8.43 16.99 18.52
C THR A 408 9.11 17.33 17.20
N ALA A 409 10.32 16.81 16.99
CA ALA A 409 11.02 16.84 15.71
C ALA A 409 10.72 15.59 14.84
N LEU A 410 9.77 14.75 15.25
CA LEU A 410 9.44 13.51 14.57
C LEU A 410 8.35 13.72 13.51
N VAL A 411 8.38 12.88 12.49
CA VAL A 411 7.26 12.72 11.56
C VAL A 411 6.44 11.48 11.92
N GLY A 412 5.15 11.54 11.62
CA GLY A 412 4.23 10.44 11.85
C GLY A 412 3.15 10.43 10.77
N PRO A 413 3.45 9.89 9.57
CA PRO A 413 2.56 9.95 8.42
C PRO A 413 1.10 9.61 8.76
N THR A 414 0.85 8.47 9.36
CA THR A 414 -0.50 8.00 9.69
C THR A 414 -1.24 8.90 10.70
N PHE A 415 -0.54 9.79 11.44
CA PHE A 415 -1.21 10.78 12.29
C PHE A 415 -2.02 11.80 11.48
N GLY A 416 -1.77 11.94 10.18
CA GLY A 416 -2.57 12.78 9.29
C GLY A 416 -4.05 12.39 9.22
N ILE A 417 -4.36 11.11 9.45
CA ILE A 417 -5.74 10.59 9.52
C ILE A 417 -6.16 10.16 10.94
N HIS A 418 -5.31 10.39 11.94
CA HIS A 418 -5.59 10.02 13.33
C HIS A 418 -6.07 11.23 14.15
N ASN A 419 -7.32 11.23 14.55
CA ASN A 419 -7.96 12.25 15.38
C ASN A 419 -8.88 11.59 16.42
N ALA A 420 -9.58 12.37 17.22
CA ALA A 420 -10.45 11.84 18.27
C ALA A 420 -11.51 10.86 17.74
N ASN A 421 -12.12 11.16 16.59
CA ASN A 421 -13.14 10.29 16.00
C ASN A 421 -12.55 8.97 15.48
N THR A 422 -11.42 9.03 14.78
CA THR A 422 -10.77 7.81 14.28
C THR A 422 -10.11 7.00 15.40
N ALA A 423 -9.66 7.64 16.48
CA ALA A 423 -9.21 6.95 17.69
C ALA A 423 -10.36 6.17 18.35
N LEU A 424 -11.53 6.80 18.48
CA LEU A 424 -12.73 6.12 18.99
C LEU A 424 -13.18 5.00 18.04
N ALA A 425 -13.14 5.24 16.74
CA ALA A 425 -13.50 4.23 15.71
C ALA A 425 -12.63 2.97 15.82
N ARG A 426 -11.35 3.09 16.18
CA ARG A 426 -10.46 1.94 16.42
C ARG A 426 -10.95 1.06 17.57
N LEU A 427 -11.44 1.66 18.66
CA LEU A 427 -12.03 0.93 19.78
C LEU A 427 -13.39 0.32 19.40
N ASN A 428 -14.21 1.06 18.68
CA ASN A 428 -15.51 0.57 18.19
C ASN A 428 -15.35 -0.61 17.23
N PHE A 429 -14.29 -0.65 16.42
CA PHE A 429 -13.99 -1.80 15.58
C PHE A 429 -13.70 -3.07 16.41
N LEU A 430 -13.01 -2.94 17.53
CA LEU A 430 -12.82 -4.06 18.45
C LEU A 430 -14.14 -4.50 19.09
N THR A 431 -14.98 -3.56 19.51
CA THR A 431 -16.32 -3.86 20.02
C THR A 431 -17.17 -4.57 18.96
N TYR A 432 -17.12 -4.09 17.70
CA TYR A 432 -17.80 -4.72 16.59
C TYR A 432 -17.37 -6.20 16.41
N LEU A 433 -16.07 -6.49 16.43
CA LEU A 433 -15.59 -7.87 16.25
C LEU A 433 -15.84 -8.76 17.47
N LEU A 434 -15.61 -8.22 18.68
CA LEU A 434 -15.56 -9.03 19.90
C LEU A 434 -16.93 -9.17 20.59
N ASP A 435 -17.71 -8.10 20.64
CA ASP A 435 -18.98 -8.08 21.35
C ASP A 435 -20.18 -8.29 20.44
N TRP A 436 -20.20 -7.63 19.28
CA TRP A 436 -21.29 -7.82 18.31
C TRP A 436 -21.11 -9.07 17.45
N GLY A 437 -19.91 -9.68 17.44
CA GLY A 437 -19.59 -10.88 16.68
C GLY A 437 -19.26 -10.65 15.22
N GLY A 438 -18.98 -9.39 14.84
CA GLY A 438 -18.67 -9.03 13.47
C GLY A 438 -19.90 -9.03 12.54
N THR A 439 -19.66 -9.15 11.25
CA THR A 439 -20.70 -9.32 10.23
C THR A 439 -20.71 -10.78 9.75
N PRO A 440 -21.82 -11.50 9.87
CA PRO A 440 -21.92 -12.86 9.34
C PRO A 440 -21.89 -12.85 7.81
N ALA A 441 -21.65 -14.01 7.20
CA ALA A 441 -21.79 -14.17 5.76
C ALA A 441 -23.19 -13.74 5.31
N ALA A 442 -23.27 -12.80 4.38
CA ALA A 442 -24.51 -12.29 3.85
C ALA A 442 -24.61 -12.57 2.35
N ASN A 443 -25.82 -12.64 1.82
CA ASN A 443 -26.05 -12.73 0.38
C ASN A 443 -26.05 -11.31 -0.22
N SER A 444 -24.89 -10.65 -0.18
CA SER A 444 -24.72 -9.24 -0.55
C SER A 444 -24.20 -9.01 -1.97
N GLY A 445 -24.16 -10.06 -2.80
CA GLY A 445 -23.51 -10.02 -4.12
C GLY A 445 -21.98 -10.20 -4.04
N VAL A 446 -21.42 -10.33 -2.84
CA VAL A 446 -20.01 -10.68 -2.65
C VAL A 446 -19.80 -12.15 -3.05
N PRO A 447 -18.91 -12.47 -3.98
CA PRO A 447 -18.64 -13.86 -4.36
C PRO A 447 -18.16 -14.69 -3.17
N SER A 448 -18.78 -15.82 -2.89
CA SER A 448 -18.44 -16.71 -1.78
C SER A 448 -18.30 -15.95 -0.44
N PRO A 449 -19.38 -15.33 0.07
CA PRO A 449 -19.31 -14.50 1.26
C PRO A 449 -18.94 -15.33 2.49
N VAL A 450 -18.05 -14.79 3.33
CA VAL A 450 -17.67 -15.39 4.62
C VAL A 450 -17.94 -14.45 5.80
N GLY A 451 -18.32 -13.20 5.50
CA GLY A 451 -18.47 -12.14 6.49
C GLY A 451 -17.13 -11.62 7.00
N THR A 452 -17.18 -10.86 8.10
CA THR A 452 -16.00 -10.35 8.80
C THR A 452 -16.11 -10.64 10.29
N LEU A 453 -15.37 -11.63 10.78
CA LEU A 453 -15.50 -12.14 12.15
C LEU A 453 -14.19 -12.74 12.66
N VAL A 454 -14.08 -12.96 13.98
CA VAL A 454 -12.93 -13.58 14.65
C VAL A 454 -13.31 -14.91 15.28
N ASN A 455 -12.34 -15.82 15.40
CA ASN A 455 -12.53 -17.13 16.03
C ASN A 455 -11.96 -17.14 17.45
N LEU A 456 -12.76 -16.74 18.42
CA LEU A 456 -12.35 -16.69 19.82
C LEU A 456 -12.21 -18.10 20.47
N ASN A 457 -12.83 -19.12 19.88
CA ASN A 457 -12.78 -20.48 20.41
C ASN A 457 -11.36 -21.06 20.46
N ALA A 458 -10.47 -20.60 19.58
CA ALA A 458 -9.06 -20.99 19.57
C ALA A 458 -8.29 -20.63 20.87
N PHE A 459 -8.84 -19.72 21.69
CA PHE A 459 -8.22 -19.20 22.92
C PHE A 459 -8.95 -19.63 24.20
N VAL A 460 -10.09 -20.30 24.09
CA VAL A 460 -10.94 -20.65 25.25
C VAL A 460 -10.26 -21.64 26.20
N THR A 461 -9.41 -22.53 25.70
CA THR A 461 -8.65 -23.46 26.55
C THR A 461 -7.70 -22.69 27.46
N ASP A 462 -6.94 -21.71 26.92
CA ASP A 462 -6.00 -20.91 27.68
C ASP A 462 -6.69 -19.94 28.66
N ALA A 463 -7.95 -19.63 28.39
CA ALA A 463 -8.76 -18.80 29.28
C ALA A 463 -9.04 -19.41 30.65
N ALA A 464 -8.67 -20.68 30.89
CA ALA A 464 -8.66 -21.26 32.23
C ALA A 464 -7.69 -20.52 33.17
N ASP A 465 -6.53 -20.05 32.65
CA ASP A 465 -5.57 -19.19 33.35
C ASP A 465 -5.46 -17.83 32.63
N ALA A 466 -5.81 -16.75 33.32
CA ALA A 466 -5.75 -15.39 32.76
C ALA A 466 -4.32 -14.97 32.37
N ASN A 467 -3.28 -15.46 33.04
CA ASN A 467 -1.88 -15.17 32.70
C ASN A 467 -1.51 -15.81 31.37
N VAL A 468 -1.83 -17.09 31.19
CA VAL A 468 -1.55 -17.85 29.96
C VAL A 468 -2.25 -17.19 28.78
N LEU A 469 -3.52 -16.84 28.91
CA LEU A 469 -4.30 -16.18 27.88
C LEU A 469 -3.74 -14.81 27.49
N VAL A 470 -3.43 -13.96 28.48
CA VAL A 470 -2.88 -12.61 28.26
C VAL A 470 -1.52 -12.71 27.58
N ASP A 471 -0.66 -13.63 27.99
CA ASP A 471 0.66 -13.82 27.39
C ASP A 471 0.57 -14.32 25.94
N ARG A 472 -0.36 -15.22 25.62
CA ARG A 472 -0.58 -15.70 24.24
C ARG A 472 -1.07 -14.58 23.32
N ILE A 473 -2.09 -13.82 23.72
CA ILE A 473 -2.61 -12.72 22.91
C ILE A 473 -1.57 -11.59 22.80
N SER A 474 -0.89 -11.25 23.90
CA SER A 474 0.20 -10.27 23.90
C SER A 474 1.38 -10.67 23.02
N MET A 475 1.68 -11.97 22.95
CA MET A 475 2.70 -12.49 22.03
C MET A 475 2.36 -12.17 20.57
N LEU A 476 1.14 -12.47 20.15
CA LEU A 476 0.69 -12.23 18.78
C LEU A 476 0.57 -10.74 18.44
N ALA A 477 0.00 -9.96 19.35
CA ALA A 477 -0.25 -8.55 19.12
C ALA A 477 1.02 -7.67 19.24
N LEU A 478 1.92 -8.01 20.18
CA LEU A 478 2.97 -7.12 20.69
C LEU A 478 4.36 -7.77 20.76
N GLY A 479 4.52 -9.04 20.41
CA GLY A 479 5.78 -9.75 20.62
C GLY A 479 6.21 -9.78 22.10
N ASN A 480 5.27 -9.78 23.04
CA ASN A 480 5.50 -9.70 24.51
C ASN A 480 6.18 -8.41 24.98
N THR A 481 5.83 -7.29 24.40
CA THR A 481 6.38 -6.00 24.81
C THR A 481 5.49 -5.22 25.76
N LEU A 482 4.39 -5.82 26.24
CA LEU A 482 3.52 -5.17 27.20
C LEU A 482 4.28 -4.90 28.52
N PRO A 483 4.37 -3.65 29.00
CA PRO A 483 5.05 -3.36 30.25
C PRO A 483 4.43 -4.14 31.43
N THR A 484 5.26 -4.55 32.39
CA THR A 484 4.81 -5.36 33.55
C THR A 484 3.60 -4.77 34.26
N ALA A 485 3.60 -3.45 34.51
CA ALA A 485 2.48 -2.79 35.15
C ALA A 485 1.18 -2.90 34.31
N ALA A 486 1.27 -2.66 32.99
CA ALA A 486 0.11 -2.80 32.10
C ALA A 486 -0.36 -4.26 32.02
N ARG A 487 0.56 -5.23 31.94
CA ARG A 487 0.22 -6.66 31.98
C ARG A 487 -0.53 -7.03 33.26
N THR A 488 -0.07 -6.52 34.41
CA THR A 488 -0.72 -6.78 35.70
C THR A 488 -2.18 -6.31 35.71
N GLU A 489 -2.44 -5.11 35.21
CA GLU A 489 -3.82 -4.58 35.16
C GLU A 489 -4.69 -5.34 34.13
N VAL A 490 -4.13 -5.72 32.99
CA VAL A 490 -4.86 -6.56 32.02
C VAL A 490 -5.22 -7.92 32.62
N VAL A 491 -4.27 -8.61 33.27
CA VAL A 491 -4.53 -9.90 33.95
C VAL A 491 -5.59 -9.75 35.01
N LYS A 492 -5.54 -8.67 35.82
CA LYS A 492 -6.55 -8.38 36.84
C LYS A 492 -7.95 -8.21 36.25
N ALA A 493 -8.08 -7.41 35.19
CA ALA A 493 -9.35 -7.22 34.48
C ALA A 493 -9.90 -8.50 33.89
N VAL A 494 -9.04 -9.30 33.24
CA VAL A 494 -9.39 -10.60 32.66
C VAL A 494 -9.82 -11.60 33.75
N SER A 495 -9.15 -11.61 34.89
CA SER A 495 -9.44 -12.50 36.02
C SER A 495 -10.77 -12.21 36.72
N TRP A 496 -11.36 -11.03 36.49
CA TRP A 496 -12.70 -10.71 37.02
C TRP A 496 -13.78 -11.67 36.49
N TRP A 497 -13.64 -12.13 35.27
CA TRP A 497 -14.54 -13.10 34.68
C TRP A 497 -14.28 -14.50 35.25
N THR A 498 -15.26 -15.05 35.95
CA THR A 498 -15.21 -16.37 36.59
C THR A 498 -16.54 -17.08 36.41
N ALA A 499 -16.61 -18.38 36.73
CA ALA A 499 -17.89 -19.12 36.74
C ALA A 499 -18.93 -18.49 37.68
N SER A 500 -18.51 -17.69 38.66
CA SER A 500 -19.41 -16.97 39.57
C SER A 500 -19.97 -15.70 38.95
N THR A 501 -19.22 -15.03 38.05
CA THR A 501 -19.66 -13.81 37.38
C THR A 501 -20.48 -14.11 36.11
N ASP A 502 -20.16 -15.18 35.38
CA ASP A 502 -20.92 -15.69 34.23
C ASP A 502 -20.67 -17.21 34.11
N ALA A 503 -21.59 -18.02 34.61
CA ALA A 503 -21.43 -19.45 34.67
C ALA A 503 -21.20 -20.11 33.30
N THR A 504 -21.73 -19.53 32.24
CA THR A 504 -21.70 -20.10 30.88
C THR A 504 -20.55 -19.56 30.05
N ASN A 505 -20.31 -18.25 30.06
CA ASN A 505 -19.46 -17.59 29.07
C ASN A 505 -18.16 -17.01 29.64
N TRP A 506 -17.85 -17.22 30.94
CA TRP A 506 -16.69 -16.58 31.58
C TRP A 506 -15.36 -16.74 30.83
N LYS A 507 -15.12 -17.91 30.22
CA LYS A 507 -13.90 -18.12 29.41
C LYS A 507 -13.90 -17.30 28.13
N VAL A 508 -15.01 -17.25 27.42
CA VAL A 508 -15.13 -16.42 26.20
C VAL A 508 -15.01 -14.94 26.56
N ASN A 509 -15.61 -14.52 27.68
CA ASN A 509 -15.52 -13.14 28.18
C ASN A 509 -14.08 -12.77 28.60
N ARG A 510 -13.30 -13.72 29.12
CA ARG A 510 -11.85 -13.54 29.33
C ARG A 510 -11.12 -13.29 28.01
N VAL A 511 -11.40 -14.08 26.97
CA VAL A 511 -10.78 -13.88 25.64
C VAL A 511 -11.14 -12.50 25.07
N LYS A 512 -12.42 -12.12 25.12
CA LYS A 512 -12.88 -10.78 24.69
C LYS A 512 -12.16 -9.66 25.43
N ALA A 513 -12.13 -9.73 26.78
CA ALA A 513 -11.48 -8.72 27.60
C ALA A 513 -9.98 -8.62 27.32
N ALA A 514 -9.27 -9.74 27.22
CA ALA A 514 -7.84 -9.76 26.89
C ALA A 514 -7.58 -9.18 25.49
N ALA A 515 -8.33 -9.60 24.48
CA ALA A 515 -8.20 -9.10 23.12
C ALA A 515 -8.49 -7.61 23.03
N TYR A 516 -9.61 -7.14 23.64
CA TYR A 516 -9.98 -5.72 23.65
C TYR A 516 -8.89 -4.84 24.28
N LEU A 517 -8.42 -5.22 25.48
CA LEU A 517 -7.43 -4.43 26.21
C LEU A 517 -6.06 -4.42 25.54
N ILE A 518 -5.64 -5.52 24.93
CA ILE A 518 -4.33 -5.63 24.27
C ILE A 518 -4.36 -4.92 22.91
N TYR A 519 -5.31 -5.24 22.02
CA TYR A 519 -5.40 -4.64 20.68
C TYR A 519 -5.88 -3.17 20.73
N GLY A 520 -6.65 -2.78 21.75
CA GLY A 520 -7.03 -1.38 22.00
C GLY A 520 -5.92 -0.54 22.65
N SER A 521 -4.86 -1.18 23.16
CA SER A 521 -3.81 -0.47 23.90
C SER A 521 -2.97 0.44 23.01
N PRO A 522 -2.40 1.53 23.55
CA PRO A 522 -1.41 2.36 22.83
C PRO A 522 -0.20 1.56 22.35
N HIS A 523 0.12 0.45 23.03
CA HIS A 523 1.24 -0.41 22.65
C HIS A 523 0.99 -1.14 21.33
N TYR A 524 -0.26 -1.54 21.06
CA TYR A 524 -0.62 -2.14 19.77
C TYR A 524 -0.79 -1.08 18.68
N GLN A 525 -1.30 0.10 19.01
CA GLN A 525 -1.49 1.17 18.03
C GLN A 525 -0.18 1.61 17.36
N VAL A 526 0.96 1.42 18.00
CA VAL A 526 2.29 1.70 17.45
C VAL A 526 3.02 0.40 17.15
N GLN A 527 3.22 0.12 15.85
CA GLN A 527 4.08 -0.97 15.39
C GLN A 527 5.54 -0.66 15.75
N ARG A 528 6.21 -1.55 16.50
CA ARG A 528 7.60 -1.36 16.95
C ARG A 528 8.47 -2.57 16.65
#